data_c59f8144676ab660b1e919d5d4a33272
#
_entry.id   c59f8144676ab660b1e919d5d4a33272
#
_cell.length_a   1.000
_cell.length_b   1.000
_cell.length_c   1.000
_cell.angle_alpha   90.00
_cell.angle_beta   90.00
_cell.angle_gamma   90.00
#
_symmetry.space_group_name_H-M   'P 1'
#
loop_
_entity.id
_entity.type
_entity.pdbx_description
1 polymer ?
#
loop_
_entity_poly.entity_id
_entity_poly.type
_entity_poly.pdbx_seq_one_letter_code
_entity_poly.pdbx_strand_id
1 'polypeptide(L)'
;MKNQIIIKALIAGLFSAITIGALTLLTYKTEFGIFLIASFGSTMVLLYGYPESPFAQPKNIFFGHLATSLAGLFVLYFVPLPLYINLPIAVGAGVALMILFNITHPPAGGNPIIVIMGLSLIHI
;
A
#
# COMPACT_ATOMS: atom_id res chain seq x y z
N MET A 1 -14.74 -7.34 28.36
CA MET A 1 -14.69 -7.57 26.89
C MET A 1 -14.95 -6.29 26.10
N LYS A 2 -16.09 -5.62 26.28
CA LYS A 2 -16.42 -4.38 25.57
C LYS A 2 -15.38 -3.26 25.79
N ASN A 3 -14.93 -3.05 27.02
CA ASN A 3 -13.92 -2.03 27.34
C ASN A 3 -12.55 -2.33 26.71
N GLN A 4 -12.17 -3.60 26.57
CA GLN A 4 -10.92 -3.99 25.92
C GLN A 4 -10.93 -3.68 24.42
N ILE A 5 -12.07 -3.88 23.76
CA ILE A 5 -12.22 -3.53 22.34
C ILE A 5 -12.10 -2.02 22.14
N ILE A 6 -12.73 -1.24 23.02
CA ILE A 6 -12.66 0.24 22.95
C ILE A 6 -11.22 0.71 23.13
N ILE A 7 -10.51 0.21 24.13
CA ILE A 7 -9.11 0.57 24.39
C ILE A 7 -8.24 0.21 23.19
N LYS A 8 -8.38 -1.02 22.68
CA LYS A 8 -7.65 -1.46 21.47
C LYS A 8 -7.90 -0.55 20.29
N ALA A 9 -9.17 -0.19 20.04
CA ALA A 9 -9.54 0.70 18.94
C ALA A 9 -8.93 2.10 19.08
N LEU A 10 -8.97 2.68 20.27
CA LEU A 10 -8.38 3.99 20.54
C LEU A 10 -6.86 3.99 20.37
N ILE A 11 -6.18 2.98 20.88
CA ILE A 11 -4.72 2.83 20.75
C ILE A 11 -4.36 2.66 19.26
N ALA A 12 -5.03 1.75 18.55
CA ALA A 12 -4.77 1.53 17.13
C ALA A 12 -5.00 2.81 16.31
N GLY A 13 -6.07 3.53 16.57
CA GLY A 13 -6.37 4.81 15.92
C GLY A 13 -5.31 5.88 16.20
N LEU A 14 -4.89 6.00 17.46
CA LEU A 14 -3.85 6.96 17.85
C LEU A 14 -2.51 6.67 17.16
N PHE A 15 -2.02 5.44 17.22
CA PHE A 15 -0.76 5.05 16.56
C PHE A 15 -0.84 5.17 15.05
N SER A 16 -2.00 4.87 14.45
CA SER A 16 -2.22 5.10 13.02
C SER A 16 -2.09 6.58 12.67
N ALA A 17 -2.72 7.46 13.45
CA ALA A 17 -2.64 8.91 13.23
C ALA A 17 -1.21 9.43 13.38
N ILE A 18 -0.46 8.95 14.36
CA ILE A 18 0.95 9.33 14.58
C ILE A 18 1.81 8.86 13.39
N THR A 19 1.65 7.62 12.95
CA THR A 19 2.43 7.06 11.83
C THR A 19 2.13 7.77 10.53
N ILE A 20 0.87 7.94 10.18
CA ILE A 20 0.47 8.66 8.97
C ILE A 20 0.89 10.14 9.05
N GLY A 21 0.78 10.75 10.23
CA GLY A 21 1.26 12.11 10.47
C GLY A 21 2.76 12.26 10.20
N ALA A 22 3.58 11.33 10.69
CA ALA A 22 5.01 11.31 10.42
C ALA A 22 5.33 11.18 8.93
N LEU A 23 4.67 10.25 8.21
CA LEU A 23 4.82 10.09 6.77
C LEU A 23 4.36 11.32 5.99
N THR A 24 3.29 11.97 6.44
CA THR A 24 2.81 13.22 5.87
C THR A 24 3.84 14.33 6.03
N LEU A 25 4.40 14.49 7.22
CA LEU A 25 5.46 15.48 7.46
C LEU A 25 6.68 15.23 6.60
N LEU A 26 7.12 13.97 6.47
CA LEU A 26 8.23 13.61 5.59
C LEU A 26 7.94 13.97 4.13
N THR A 27 6.71 13.73 3.67
CA THR A 27 6.29 14.06 2.30
C THR A 27 6.34 15.58 2.05
N TYR A 28 5.85 16.38 2.99
CA TYR A 28 5.75 17.83 2.81
C TYR A 28 7.00 18.62 3.20
N LYS A 29 7.87 18.05 4.03
CA LYS A 29 9.07 18.74 4.55
C LYS A 29 10.36 18.32 3.88
N THR A 30 10.34 17.27 3.06
CA THR A 30 11.53 16.81 2.34
C THR A 30 11.31 16.84 0.84
N GLU A 31 12.41 16.97 0.08
CA GLU A 31 12.40 16.92 -1.39
C GLU A 31 12.65 15.49 -1.92
N PHE A 32 12.74 14.51 -1.02
CA PHE A 32 13.10 13.13 -1.39
C PHE A 32 11.96 12.31 -2.00
N GLY A 33 10.75 12.86 -2.08
CA GLY A 33 9.64 12.20 -2.73
C GLY A 33 8.42 12.01 -1.83
N ILE A 34 7.47 11.21 -2.31
CA ILE A 34 6.22 10.95 -1.62
C ILE A 34 6.38 9.71 -0.73
N PHE A 35 6.38 9.92 0.58
CA PHE A 35 6.41 8.85 1.57
C PHE A 35 5.02 8.34 1.94
N LEU A 36 3.97 9.06 1.54
CA LEU A 36 2.59 8.74 1.87
C LEU A 36 1.87 8.20 0.64
N ILE A 37 1.39 6.97 0.74
CA ILE A 37 0.57 6.31 -0.27
C ILE A 37 -0.78 5.98 0.35
N ALA A 38 -1.86 6.13 -0.40
CA ALA A 38 -3.23 5.90 0.11
C ALA A 38 -3.41 4.50 0.71
N SER A 39 -2.76 3.48 0.17
CA SER A 39 -2.80 2.11 0.68
C SER A 39 -2.21 1.96 2.08
N PHE A 40 -1.40 2.93 2.55
CA PHE A 40 -0.87 2.90 3.92
C PHE A 40 -1.97 3.08 4.98
N GLY A 41 -3.07 3.77 4.66
CA GLY A 41 -4.22 3.81 5.54
C GLY A 41 -4.77 2.42 5.85
N SER A 42 -4.93 1.57 4.85
CA SER A 42 -5.33 0.18 5.02
C SER A 42 -4.27 -0.65 5.76
N THR A 43 -2.99 -0.37 5.53
CA THR A 43 -1.88 -0.99 6.25
C THR A 43 -1.97 -0.73 7.75
N MET A 44 -2.37 0.48 8.17
CA MET A 44 -2.53 0.82 9.58
C MET A 44 -3.59 -0.05 10.28
N VAL A 45 -4.67 -0.38 9.58
CA VAL A 45 -5.71 -1.27 10.11
C VAL A 45 -5.12 -2.64 10.47
N LEU A 46 -4.33 -3.22 9.58
CA LEU A 46 -3.66 -4.50 9.83
C LEU A 46 -2.57 -4.37 10.90
N LEU A 47 -1.68 -3.41 10.75
CA LEU A 47 -0.52 -3.26 11.63
C LEU A 47 -0.91 -3.02 13.09
N TYR A 48 -1.85 -2.14 13.34
CA TYR A 48 -2.24 -1.76 14.69
C TYR A 48 -3.51 -2.46 15.18
N GLY A 49 -4.41 -2.85 14.26
CA GLY A 49 -5.63 -3.54 14.60
C GLY A 49 -5.46 -5.06 14.73
N TYR A 50 -4.64 -5.63 13.87
CA TYR A 50 -4.45 -7.09 13.74
C TYR A 50 -2.97 -7.48 13.58
N PRO A 51 -2.10 -7.09 14.52
CA PRO A 51 -0.65 -7.25 14.39
C PRO A 51 -0.20 -8.72 14.29
N GLU A 52 -1.01 -9.66 14.76
CA GLU A 52 -0.74 -11.09 14.71
C GLU A 52 -1.07 -11.72 13.35
N SER A 53 -1.74 -10.97 12.46
CA SER A 53 -2.02 -11.44 11.11
C SER A 53 -0.72 -11.73 10.35
N PRO A 54 -0.64 -12.83 9.60
CA PRO A 54 0.51 -13.08 8.72
C PRO A 54 0.69 -11.97 7.67
N PHE A 55 -0.40 -11.27 7.33
CA PHE A 55 -0.40 -10.19 6.36
C PHE A 55 0.11 -8.85 6.92
N ALA A 56 0.22 -8.74 8.25
CA ALA A 56 0.71 -7.55 8.96
C ALA A 56 2.20 -7.62 9.31
N GLN A 57 2.91 -8.66 8.88
CA GLN A 57 4.34 -8.81 9.18
C GLN A 57 5.18 -7.81 8.38
N PRO A 58 6.30 -7.31 8.94
CA PRO A 58 7.14 -6.32 8.27
C PRO A 58 7.60 -6.75 6.87
N LYS A 59 7.94 -8.01 6.71
CA LYS A 59 8.31 -8.60 5.41
C LYS A 59 7.20 -8.43 4.37
N ASN A 60 5.97 -8.76 4.76
CA ASN A 60 4.82 -8.69 3.87
C ASN A 60 4.47 -7.25 3.52
N ILE A 61 4.51 -6.35 4.50
CA ILE A 61 4.26 -4.92 4.28
C ILE A 61 5.27 -4.37 3.28
N PHE A 62 6.56 -4.51 3.57
CA PHE A 62 7.62 -3.92 2.74
C PHE A 62 7.64 -4.53 1.33
N PHE A 63 7.77 -5.83 1.23
CA PHE A 63 7.89 -6.49 -0.07
C PHE A 63 6.58 -6.54 -0.84
N GLY A 64 5.44 -6.59 -0.17
CA GLY A 64 4.12 -6.48 -0.80
C GLY A 64 3.95 -5.14 -1.50
N HIS A 65 4.22 -4.04 -0.82
CA HIS A 65 4.16 -2.70 -1.42
C HIS A 65 5.19 -2.54 -2.54
N LEU A 66 6.40 -3.03 -2.36
CA LEU A 66 7.45 -2.97 -3.37
C LEU A 66 7.06 -3.74 -4.63
N ALA A 67 6.68 -5.01 -4.49
CA ALA A 67 6.34 -5.87 -5.62
C ALA A 67 5.15 -5.35 -6.43
N THR A 68 4.10 -4.88 -5.76
CA THR A 68 2.90 -4.36 -6.43
C THR A 68 3.16 -3.02 -7.11
N SER A 69 3.95 -2.15 -6.51
CA SER A 69 4.37 -0.88 -7.13
C SER A 69 5.22 -1.13 -8.37
N LEU A 70 6.16 -2.07 -8.30
CA LEU A 70 6.98 -2.47 -9.46
C LEU A 70 6.13 -3.09 -10.56
N ALA A 71 5.12 -3.90 -10.23
CA ALA A 71 4.17 -4.44 -11.20
C ALA A 71 3.42 -3.33 -11.93
N GLY A 72 2.96 -2.32 -11.21
CA GLY A 72 2.33 -1.12 -11.79
C GLY A 72 3.26 -0.36 -12.73
N LEU A 73 4.49 -0.10 -12.30
CA LEU A 73 5.50 0.57 -13.13
C LEU A 73 5.83 -0.24 -14.38
N PHE A 74 6.02 -1.54 -14.25
CA PHE A 74 6.32 -2.41 -15.38
C PHE A 74 5.22 -2.36 -16.44
N VAL A 75 3.97 -2.51 -16.03
CA VAL A 75 2.82 -2.46 -16.94
C VAL A 75 2.70 -1.07 -17.59
N LEU A 76 2.87 -0.01 -16.81
CA LEU A 76 2.79 1.37 -17.33
C LEU A 76 3.80 1.62 -18.45
N TYR A 77 5.04 1.18 -18.29
CA TYR A 77 6.11 1.50 -19.23
C TYR A 77 6.30 0.48 -20.36
N PHE A 78 5.92 -0.78 -20.15
CA PHE A 78 6.22 -1.84 -21.10
C PHE A 78 5.00 -2.47 -21.79
N VAL A 79 3.78 -2.18 -21.31
CA VAL A 79 2.55 -2.71 -21.91
C VAL A 79 1.82 -1.61 -22.65
N PRO A 80 1.88 -1.58 -24.00
CA PRO A 80 1.29 -0.49 -24.80
C PRO A 80 -0.21 -0.70 -25.04
N LEU A 81 -0.99 -0.83 -23.96
CA LEU A 81 -2.43 -1.05 -24.02
C LEU A 81 -3.17 0.10 -23.34
N PRO A 82 -4.47 0.27 -23.62
CA PRO A 82 -5.27 1.29 -22.95
C PRO A 82 -5.33 1.10 -21.44
N LEU A 83 -5.57 2.20 -20.73
CA LEU A 83 -5.58 2.23 -19.27
C LEU A 83 -6.55 1.20 -18.64
N TYR A 84 -7.73 1.04 -19.22
CA TYR A 84 -8.74 0.11 -18.71
C TYR A 84 -8.36 -1.37 -18.88
N ILE A 85 -7.33 -1.67 -19.66
CA ILE A 85 -6.72 -3.01 -19.79
C ILE A 85 -5.47 -3.11 -18.89
N ASN A 86 -4.65 -2.07 -18.87
CA ASN A 86 -3.42 -2.05 -18.08
C ASN A 86 -3.68 -2.14 -16.56
N LEU A 87 -4.72 -1.47 -16.07
CA LEU A 87 -5.04 -1.49 -14.65
C LEU A 87 -5.33 -2.92 -14.14
N PRO A 88 -6.26 -3.69 -14.73
CA PRO A 88 -6.50 -5.05 -14.26
C PRO A 88 -5.28 -5.99 -14.46
N ILE A 89 -4.50 -5.82 -15.51
CA ILE A 89 -3.25 -6.58 -15.70
C ILE A 89 -2.27 -6.31 -14.56
N ALA A 90 -2.06 -5.06 -14.25
CA ALA A 90 -1.12 -4.65 -13.20
C ALA A 90 -1.55 -5.14 -11.81
N VAL A 91 -2.82 -5.01 -11.48
CA VAL A 91 -3.37 -5.52 -10.21
C VAL A 91 -3.25 -7.04 -10.14
N GLY A 92 -3.64 -7.74 -11.19
CA GLY A 92 -3.54 -9.20 -11.26
C GLY A 92 -2.09 -9.68 -11.12
N ALA A 93 -1.15 -9.02 -11.80
CA ALA A 93 0.28 -9.32 -11.67
C ALA A 93 0.78 -9.07 -10.25
N GLY A 94 0.41 -7.96 -9.63
CA GLY A 94 0.77 -7.64 -8.26
C GLY A 94 0.26 -8.67 -7.26
N VAL A 95 -0.99 -9.07 -7.37
CA VAL A 95 -1.59 -10.12 -6.53
C VAL A 95 -0.86 -11.45 -6.72
N ALA A 96 -0.62 -11.84 -7.97
CA ALA A 96 0.11 -13.08 -8.29
C ALA A 96 1.52 -13.08 -7.68
N LEU A 97 2.27 -11.98 -7.81
CA LEU A 97 3.61 -11.85 -7.22
C LEU A 97 3.58 -11.96 -5.70
N MET A 98 2.64 -11.31 -5.03
CA MET A 98 2.51 -11.38 -3.58
C MET A 98 2.28 -12.81 -3.09
N ILE A 99 1.42 -13.56 -3.78
CA ILE A 99 1.13 -14.96 -3.42
C ILE A 99 2.33 -15.86 -3.73
N LEU A 100 2.92 -15.71 -4.93
CA LEU A 100 4.04 -16.51 -5.38
C LEU A 100 5.26 -16.43 -4.45
N PHE A 101 5.58 -15.23 -3.98
CA PHE A 101 6.72 -14.98 -3.09
C PHE A 101 6.37 -15.03 -1.60
N ASN A 102 5.13 -15.38 -1.26
CA ASN A 102 4.67 -15.46 0.13
C ASN A 102 4.89 -14.14 0.90
N ILE A 103 4.54 -13.04 0.27
CA ILE A 103 4.65 -11.67 0.79
C ILE A 103 3.30 -10.96 0.76
N THR A 104 2.22 -11.72 0.85
CA THR A 104 0.86 -11.16 0.73
C THR A 104 0.59 -10.12 1.80
N HIS A 105 0.27 -8.92 1.32
CA HIS A 105 -0.16 -7.78 2.12
C HIS A 105 -1.34 -7.13 1.39
N PRO A 106 -2.59 -7.42 1.79
CA PRO A 106 -3.77 -6.99 1.04
C PRO A 106 -3.83 -5.49 0.73
N PRO A 107 -3.46 -4.57 1.63
CA PRO A 107 -3.43 -3.14 1.31
C PRO A 107 -2.56 -2.78 0.10
N ALA A 108 -1.49 -3.53 -0.13
CA ALA A 108 -0.59 -3.30 -1.27
C ALA A 108 -1.24 -3.61 -2.62
N GLY A 109 -2.34 -4.34 -2.65
CA GLY A 109 -3.09 -4.63 -3.87
C GLY A 109 -3.59 -3.41 -4.62
N GLY A 110 -3.75 -2.28 -3.94
CA GLY A 110 -4.13 -1.01 -4.55
C GLY A 110 -2.97 -0.24 -5.19
N ASN A 111 -1.72 -0.59 -4.90
CA ASN A 111 -0.55 0.16 -5.36
C ASN A 111 -0.42 0.25 -6.89
N PRO A 112 -0.66 -0.81 -7.68
CA PRO A 112 -0.58 -0.70 -9.14
C PRO A 112 -1.52 0.36 -9.69
N ILE A 113 -2.72 0.50 -9.11
CA ILE A 113 -3.69 1.52 -9.51
C ILE A 113 -3.14 2.91 -9.19
N ILE A 114 -2.62 3.12 -7.98
CA ILE A 114 -2.06 4.40 -7.54
C ILE A 114 -0.89 4.81 -8.43
N VAL A 115 0.02 3.89 -8.72
CA VAL A 115 1.19 4.14 -9.56
C VAL A 115 0.79 4.51 -10.99
N ILE A 116 -0.06 3.71 -11.62
CA ILE A 116 -0.48 3.94 -13.01
C ILE A 116 -1.28 5.23 -13.13
N MET A 117 -2.28 5.43 -12.27
CA MET A 117 -3.12 6.62 -12.30
C MET A 117 -2.32 7.89 -11.99
N GLY A 118 -1.47 7.84 -10.96
CA GLY A 118 -0.66 8.98 -10.54
C GLY A 118 0.33 9.41 -11.61
N LEU A 119 1.04 8.47 -12.21
CA LEU A 119 2.04 8.78 -13.25
C LEU A 119 1.40 9.11 -14.59
N SER A 120 0.27 8.49 -14.93
CA SER A 120 -0.47 8.82 -16.17
C SER A 120 -0.95 10.27 -16.18
N LEU A 121 -1.36 10.80 -15.02
CA LEU A 121 -1.80 12.20 -14.91
C LEU A 121 -0.63 13.19 -15.04
N ILE A 122 0.58 12.80 -14.66
CA ILE A 122 1.77 13.65 -14.78
C ILE A 122 2.22 13.78 -16.27
N HIS A 123 1.96 12.78 -17.07
CA HIS A 123 2.36 12.73 -18.48
C HIS A 123 1.29 13.25 -19.46
N ILE A 124 0.14 13.71 -18.95
CA ILE A 124 -0.87 14.42 -19.73
C ILE A 124 -0.56 15.91 -19.70
#